data_6a181699a1fbea1a27f2011617a24faf
#
_entry.id   6a181699a1fbea1a27f2011617a24faf
#
_cell.length_a   1.000
_cell.length_b   1.000
_cell.length_c   1.000
_cell.angle_alpha   90.00
_cell.angle_beta   90.00
_cell.angle_gamma   90.00
#
_symmetry.space_group_name_H-M   'P 1'
#
loop_
_entity.id
_entity.type
_entity.pdbx_description
1 polymer ?
#
loop_
_entity_poly.entity_id
_entity_poly.type
_entity_poly.pdbx_seq_one_letter_code
_entity_poly.pdbx_strand_id
1 'polypeptide(L)'
;MSLFYIITAVRCSVCKAKNLPTIDEKTGKKMVQKFGFYRRKSDSKRIQRYHCLRCNHTFSAASKDPAYHQNKRRLNYKILIGASSLNSIRRMAKTYHTTRKTIARKLEFLGICCKKKHQTEIKTPSYQADHIQFDEIHTIEHTKCKPYVVSVAVCVHSRKILGIAGATAPASGHLAKIAYKKYGYRPDTRRQALMKLFERIKPSVHSKTCFSSDKHPYYKQIVRHYYPNAPYRQVKGATACVAGQGELKKAGKDPLFCINHTFAMLRANINRLIRKTWCTTKDPAMLMHHLYIYMRVHNSRLVA
;
A
#
# COMPACT_ATOMS: atom_id res chain seq x y z
N MET A 1 18.63 -2.04 7.58
CA MET A 1 17.49 -2.91 7.93
C MET A 1 16.90 -3.49 6.65
N SER A 2 16.74 -4.81 6.57
CA SER A 2 16.19 -5.49 5.37
C SER A 2 14.67 -5.35 5.38
N LEU A 3 14.12 -4.49 4.54
CA LEU A 3 12.67 -4.24 4.42
C LEU A 3 11.87 -5.47 3.93
N PHE A 4 12.53 -6.57 3.56
CA PHE A 4 11.90 -7.70 2.89
C PHE A 4 12.19 -9.09 3.48
N TYR A 5 13.00 -9.21 4.55
CA TYR A 5 13.35 -10.51 5.09
C TYR A 5 12.56 -10.87 6.35
N ILE A 6 11.60 -11.77 6.19
CA ILE A 6 11.24 -12.71 7.26
C ILE A 6 12.15 -13.91 7.04
N ILE A 7 12.99 -14.25 8.02
CA ILE A 7 13.81 -15.47 8.00
C ILE A 7 12.83 -16.65 8.20
N THR A 8 12.22 -17.10 7.12
CA THR A 8 11.52 -18.38 7.12
C THR A 8 12.57 -19.49 7.02
N ALA A 9 12.35 -20.59 7.73
CA ALA A 9 13.20 -21.76 7.68
C ALA A 9 13.58 -22.11 6.23
N VAL A 10 14.88 -22.39 6.00
CA VAL A 10 15.40 -22.67 4.66
C VAL A 10 14.83 -24.01 4.19
N ARG A 11 13.96 -23.97 3.17
CA ARG A 11 13.34 -25.17 2.58
C ARG A 11 13.75 -25.30 1.12
N CYS A 12 14.02 -26.51 0.67
CA CYS A 12 14.20 -26.82 -0.73
C CYS A 12 12.91 -26.54 -1.51
N SER A 13 12.99 -25.83 -2.64
CA SER A 13 11.82 -25.48 -3.47
C SER A 13 11.18 -26.73 -4.09
N VAL A 14 11.96 -27.72 -4.51
CA VAL A 14 11.50 -28.97 -5.11
C VAL A 14 10.73 -29.83 -4.07
N CYS A 15 11.32 -30.02 -2.88
CA CYS A 15 10.67 -30.78 -1.80
C CYS A 15 9.43 -30.07 -1.25
N LYS A 16 9.44 -28.72 -1.22
CA LYS A 16 8.28 -27.93 -0.82
C LYS A 16 7.10 -28.12 -1.78
N ALA A 17 7.34 -28.14 -3.08
CA ALA A 17 6.30 -28.37 -4.09
C ALA A 17 5.68 -29.76 -3.96
N LYS A 18 6.41 -30.73 -3.40
CA LYS A 18 5.95 -32.10 -3.12
C LYS A 18 5.45 -32.29 -1.67
N ASN A 19 5.25 -31.22 -0.91
CA ASN A 19 4.85 -31.22 0.52
C ASN A 19 5.71 -32.10 1.44
N LEU A 20 6.99 -32.32 1.09
CA LEU A 20 7.90 -33.16 1.86
C LEU A 20 8.42 -32.43 3.11
N PRO A 21 8.57 -33.13 4.26
CA PRO A 21 9.05 -32.51 5.50
C PRO A 21 10.50 -32.03 5.38
N THR A 22 10.84 -31.01 6.19
CA THR A 22 12.19 -30.41 6.22
C THR A 22 13.18 -31.18 7.08
N ILE A 23 12.67 -32.05 7.91
CA ILE A 23 13.41 -32.91 8.82
C ILE A 23 13.11 -34.36 8.41
N ASP A 24 14.09 -35.21 8.49
CA ASP A 24 13.90 -36.64 8.28
C ASP A 24 13.25 -37.23 9.54
N GLU A 25 12.10 -37.84 9.36
CA GLU A 25 11.30 -38.40 10.47
C GLU A 25 11.99 -39.58 11.20
N LYS A 26 12.88 -40.29 10.49
CA LYS A 26 13.60 -41.45 11.08
C LYS A 26 14.87 -41.02 11.82
N THR A 27 15.59 -40.01 11.30
CA THR A 27 16.90 -39.62 11.84
C THR A 27 16.91 -38.28 12.58
N GLY A 28 15.81 -37.52 12.55
CA GLY A 28 15.73 -36.18 13.14
C GLY A 28 16.62 -35.15 12.46
N LYS A 29 17.35 -35.50 11.40
CA LYS A 29 18.30 -34.60 10.72
C LYS A 29 17.63 -33.61 9.75
N LYS A 30 18.15 -32.39 9.70
CA LYS A 30 17.71 -31.41 8.71
C LYS A 30 18.11 -31.85 7.31
N MET A 31 17.12 -31.92 6.39
CA MET A 31 17.32 -32.30 4.99
C MET A 31 17.96 -31.22 4.13
N VAL A 32 18.28 -30.06 4.65
CA VAL A 32 18.95 -28.97 3.95
C VAL A 32 20.19 -28.57 4.71
N GLN A 33 21.35 -28.64 4.05
CA GLN A 33 22.63 -28.24 4.60
C GLN A 33 23.23 -27.02 3.86
N LYS A 34 24.13 -26.29 4.52
CA LYS A 34 24.90 -25.21 3.89
C LYS A 34 25.89 -25.80 2.88
N PHE A 35 25.97 -25.20 1.70
CA PHE A 35 26.82 -25.67 0.59
C PHE A 35 27.62 -24.52 0.01
N GLY A 36 28.54 -23.95 0.79
CA GLY A 36 29.36 -22.83 0.38
C GLY A 36 28.56 -21.54 0.10
N PHE A 37 29.19 -20.59 -0.57
CA PHE A 37 28.57 -19.31 -0.95
C PHE A 37 29.18 -18.80 -2.24
N TYR A 38 28.53 -17.79 -2.85
CA TYR A 38 29.07 -17.04 -3.99
C TYR A 38 28.85 -15.54 -3.80
N ARG A 39 29.65 -14.72 -4.47
CA ARG A 39 29.43 -13.27 -4.57
C ARG A 39 28.52 -12.96 -5.75
N ARG A 40 27.41 -12.28 -5.49
CA ARG A 40 26.46 -11.88 -6.53
C ARG A 40 26.99 -10.67 -7.30
N LYS A 41 27.12 -10.78 -8.65
CA LYS A 41 27.69 -9.72 -9.51
C LYS A 41 26.94 -8.38 -9.43
N SER A 42 25.58 -8.36 -9.19
CA SER A 42 24.77 -7.14 -9.22
C SER A 42 24.96 -6.19 -8.03
N ASP A 43 25.42 -6.67 -6.87
CA ASP A 43 25.59 -5.89 -5.64
C ASP A 43 26.73 -6.37 -4.74
N SER A 44 27.57 -7.26 -5.24
CA SER A 44 28.74 -7.84 -4.56
C SER A 44 28.44 -8.53 -3.21
N LYS A 45 27.18 -8.82 -2.93
CA LYS A 45 26.79 -9.51 -1.69
C LYS A 45 27.18 -10.98 -1.72
N ARG A 46 27.66 -11.45 -0.57
CA ARG A 46 27.92 -12.86 -0.31
C ARG A 46 26.59 -13.59 -0.08
N ILE A 47 26.29 -14.59 -0.91
CA ILE A 47 25.02 -15.33 -0.91
C ILE A 47 25.28 -16.77 -0.51
N GLN A 48 24.60 -17.24 0.55
CA GLN A 48 24.68 -18.63 1.00
C GLN A 48 23.98 -19.57 0.01
N ARG A 49 24.66 -20.64 -0.37
CA ARG A 49 24.10 -21.77 -1.11
C ARG A 49 23.69 -22.87 -0.14
N TYR A 50 22.73 -23.67 -0.55
CA TYR A 50 22.21 -24.81 0.19
C TYR A 50 22.10 -26.02 -0.73
N HIS A 51 22.28 -27.19 -0.16
CA HIS A 51 22.10 -28.47 -0.81
C HIS A 51 21.02 -29.26 -0.09
N CYS A 52 20.10 -29.85 -0.82
CA CYS A 52 19.05 -30.71 -0.29
C CYS A 52 19.49 -32.17 -0.36
N LEU A 53 19.66 -32.81 0.79
CA LEU A 53 20.10 -34.20 0.89
C LEU A 53 19.08 -35.22 0.33
N ARG A 54 17.78 -34.80 0.27
CA ARG A 54 16.71 -35.70 -0.21
C ARG A 54 16.61 -35.77 -1.73
N CYS A 55 16.77 -34.64 -2.42
CA CYS A 55 16.57 -34.54 -3.88
C CYS A 55 17.80 -34.06 -4.63
N ASN A 56 18.93 -33.95 -4.00
CA ASN A 56 20.21 -33.45 -4.53
C ASN A 56 20.16 -32.05 -5.18
N HIS A 57 19.03 -31.30 -4.99
CA HIS A 57 18.88 -29.97 -5.57
C HIS A 57 19.72 -28.94 -4.81
N THR A 58 20.52 -28.17 -5.55
CA THR A 58 21.30 -27.07 -5.00
C THR A 58 20.57 -25.73 -5.28
N PHE A 59 20.38 -24.92 -4.26
CA PHE A 59 19.71 -23.63 -4.37
C PHE A 59 20.39 -22.56 -3.50
N SER A 60 20.00 -21.30 -3.64
CA SER A 60 20.55 -20.22 -2.82
C SER A 60 19.47 -19.45 -2.07
N ALA A 61 19.87 -18.77 -1.00
CA ALA A 61 18.98 -17.85 -0.28
C ALA A 61 18.41 -16.73 -1.19
N ALA A 62 19.14 -16.39 -2.26
CA ALA A 62 18.72 -15.35 -3.21
C ALA A 62 17.49 -15.75 -4.02
N SER A 63 17.25 -17.04 -4.29
CA SER A 63 16.09 -17.49 -5.09
C SER A 63 14.73 -17.22 -4.42
N LYS A 64 14.72 -17.01 -3.10
CA LYS A 64 13.51 -16.65 -2.32
C LYS A 64 13.27 -15.14 -2.22
N ASP A 65 14.24 -14.32 -2.67
CA ASP A 65 14.11 -12.86 -2.65
C ASP A 65 13.18 -12.41 -3.78
N PRO A 66 12.11 -11.65 -3.53
CA PRO A 66 11.24 -11.11 -4.57
C PRO A 66 12.00 -10.36 -5.69
N ALA A 67 13.17 -9.79 -5.38
CA ALA A 67 14.03 -9.13 -6.35
C ALA A 67 15.04 -10.08 -7.04
N TYR A 68 14.85 -11.41 -6.95
CA TYR A 68 15.68 -12.39 -7.67
C TYR A 68 15.68 -12.10 -9.17
N HIS A 69 16.83 -12.20 -9.84
CA HIS A 69 17.09 -11.81 -11.25
C HIS A 69 16.89 -10.30 -11.59
N GLN A 70 16.57 -9.43 -10.64
CA GLN A 70 16.53 -8.00 -10.94
C GLN A 70 17.92 -7.39 -11.14
N ASN A 71 18.05 -6.57 -12.18
CA ASN A 71 19.17 -5.64 -12.36
C ASN A 71 19.03 -4.40 -11.46
N LYS A 72 20.15 -3.76 -11.12
CA LYS A 72 20.20 -2.50 -10.32
C LYS A 72 19.39 -2.59 -9.02
N ARG A 73 19.47 -3.70 -8.28
CA ARG A 73 18.71 -3.96 -7.03
C ARG A 73 18.92 -2.88 -5.98
N ARG A 74 20.11 -2.26 -5.94
CA ARG A 74 20.46 -1.14 -5.05
C ARG A 74 19.49 0.05 -5.16
N LEU A 75 18.83 0.22 -6.32
CA LEU A 75 17.87 1.29 -6.52
C LEU A 75 16.52 1.04 -5.83
N ASN A 76 16.17 -0.19 -5.47
CA ASN A 76 14.88 -0.51 -4.89
C ASN A 76 14.60 0.29 -3.61
N TYR A 77 15.57 0.32 -2.67
CA TYR A 77 15.44 1.10 -1.44
C TYR A 77 15.38 2.61 -1.71
N LYS A 78 16.29 3.12 -2.57
CA LYS A 78 16.29 4.55 -2.94
C LYS A 78 14.98 5.00 -3.56
N ILE A 79 14.38 4.17 -4.42
CA ILE A 79 13.09 4.44 -5.06
C ILE A 79 11.93 4.35 -4.05
N LEU A 80 11.96 3.38 -3.12
CA LEU A 80 10.96 3.25 -2.07
C LEU A 80 10.88 4.55 -1.24
N ILE A 81 12.02 5.05 -0.77
CA ILE A 81 12.08 6.29 0.03
C ILE A 81 11.76 7.51 -0.86
N GLY A 82 12.36 7.62 -2.03
CA GLY A 82 12.12 8.75 -2.94
C GLY A 82 10.67 8.88 -3.37
N ALA A 83 9.97 7.78 -3.63
CA ALA A 83 8.55 7.78 -3.96
C ALA A 83 7.68 8.25 -2.77
N SER A 84 8.10 8.01 -1.54
CA SER A 84 7.41 8.45 -0.32
C SER A 84 7.85 9.83 0.17
N SER A 85 8.62 10.57 -0.62
CA SER A 85 9.20 11.87 -0.29
C SER A 85 9.03 12.87 -1.44
N LEU A 86 7.86 12.92 -2.02
CA LEU A 86 7.43 13.87 -3.07
C LEU A 86 8.25 13.83 -4.37
N ASN A 87 9.16 12.86 -4.58
CA ASN A 87 9.96 12.79 -5.77
C ASN A 87 9.19 12.24 -6.97
N SER A 88 9.21 12.97 -8.10
CA SER A 88 8.64 12.49 -9.35
C SER A 88 9.53 11.40 -10.00
N ILE A 89 8.93 10.57 -10.84
CA ILE A 89 9.68 9.57 -11.65
C ILE A 89 10.81 10.24 -12.44
N ARG A 90 10.57 11.44 -13.00
CA ARG A 90 11.58 12.20 -13.76
C ARG A 90 12.72 12.65 -12.86
N ARG A 91 12.41 13.17 -11.67
CA ARG A 91 13.44 13.61 -10.70
C ARG A 91 14.26 12.43 -10.22
N MET A 92 13.63 11.33 -9.79
CA MET A 92 14.33 10.11 -9.38
C MET A 92 15.23 9.54 -10.48
N ALA A 93 14.78 9.56 -11.74
CA ALA A 93 15.58 9.09 -12.87
C ALA A 93 16.86 9.90 -13.02
N LYS A 94 16.77 11.25 -12.91
CA LYS A 94 17.93 12.15 -12.95
C LYS A 94 18.85 11.95 -11.75
N THR A 95 18.30 11.95 -10.53
CA THR A 95 19.08 11.82 -9.28
C THR A 95 19.80 10.47 -9.15
N TYR A 96 19.19 9.39 -9.66
CA TYR A 96 19.76 8.04 -9.54
C TYR A 96 20.47 7.56 -10.81
N HIS A 97 20.72 8.46 -11.76
CA HIS A 97 21.43 8.20 -13.02
C HIS A 97 20.87 6.97 -13.74
N THR A 98 19.54 6.99 -14.00
CA THR A 98 18.84 5.88 -14.65
C THR A 98 17.68 6.40 -15.52
N THR A 99 17.05 5.50 -16.28
CA THR A 99 15.93 5.88 -17.15
C THR A 99 14.61 5.96 -16.41
N ARG A 100 13.68 6.81 -16.88
CA ARG A 100 12.30 6.89 -16.36
C ARG A 100 11.58 5.54 -16.41
N LYS A 101 11.84 4.74 -17.48
CA LYS A 101 11.30 3.39 -17.65
C LYS A 101 11.76 2.44 -16.54
N THR A 102 13.04 2.52 -16.14
CA THR A 102 13.58 1.74 -15.02
C THR A 102 12.92 2.13 -13.70
N ILE A 103 12.73 3.44 -13.42
CA ILE A 103 12.07 3.90 -12.22
C ILE A 103 10.60 3.41 -12.19
N ALA A 104 9.87 3.55 -13.30
CA ALA A 104 8.47 3.11 -13.38
C ALA A 104 8.31 1.61 -13.10
N ARG A 105 9.10 0.76 -13.77
CA ARG A 105 9.09 -0.70 -13.54
C ARG A 105 9.42 -1.09 -12.10
N LYS A 106 10.38 -0.37 -11.49
CA LYS A 106 10.73 -0.62 -10.09
C LYS A 106 9.67 -0.12 -9.11
N LEU A 107 9.00 0.98 -9.42
CA LEU A 107 7.88 1.49 -8.62
C LEU A 107 6.70 0.49 -8.65
N GLU A 108 6.36 -0.04 -9.80
CA GLU A 108 5.36 -1.10 -9.96
C GLU A 108 5.73 -2.34 -9.14
N PHE A 109 6.95 -2.87 -9.33
CA PHE A 109 7.46 -4.01 -8.58
C PHE A 109 7.39 -3.79 -7.06
N LEU A 110 7.86 -2.63 -6.58
CA LEU A 110 7.84 -2.29 -5.16
C LEU A 110 6.41 -2.17 -4.64
N GLY A 111 5.49 -1.57 -5.41
CA GLY A 111 4.08 -1.49 -5.08
C GLY A 111 3.43 -2.85 -4.90
N ILE A 112 3.71 -3.79 -5.81
CA ILE A 112 3.25 -5.19 -5.71
C ILE A 112 3.81 -5.87 -4.45
N CYS A 113 5.11 -5.71 -4.19
CA CYS A 113 5.74 -6.28 -3.00
C CYS A 113 5.18 -5.69 -1.70
N CYS A 114 4.99 -4.37 -1.65
CA CYS A 114 4.41 -3.69 -0.49
C CYS A 114 2.96 -4.12 -0.24
N LYS A 115 2.14 -4.26 -1.30
CA LYS A 115 0.78 -4.79 -1.21
C LYS A 115 0.75 -6.19 -0.61
N LYS A 116 1.55 -7.12 -1.15
CA LYS A 116 1.64 -8.51 -0.64
C LYS A 116 2.09 -8.55 0.83
N LYS A 117 3.09 -7.74 1.18
CA LYS A 117 3.58 -7.66 2.56
C LYS A 117 2.51 -7.12 3.50
N HIS A 118 1.82 -6.05 3.12
CA HIS A 118 0.72 -5.51 3.90
C HIS A 118 -0.40 -6.54 4.12
N GLN A 119 -0.77 -7.32 3.10
CA GLN A 119 -1.77 -8.41 3.22
C GLN A 119 -1.40 -9.48 4.24
N THR A 120 -0.11 -9.66 4.52
CA THR A 120 0.38 -10.56 5.58
C THR A 120 0.41 -9.87 6.93
N GLU A 121 0.93 -8.65 6.98
CA GLU A 121 1.11 -7.88 8.22
C GLU A 121 -0.21 -7.45 8.87
N ILE A 122 -1.23 -7.16 8.07
CA ILE A 122 -2.55 -6.75 8.58
C ILE A 122 -3.21 -7.81 9.47
N LYS A 123 -2.78 -9.06 9.36
CA LYS A 123 -3.26 -10.19 10.19
C LYS A 123 -2.54 -10.28 11.54
N THR A 124 -1.54 -9.46 11.79
CA THR A 124 -0.77 -9.48 13.05
C THR A 124 -1.43 -8.63 14.13
N PRO A 125 -1.21 -8.94 15.42
CA PRO A 125 -1.79 -8.16 16.53
C PRO A 125 -1.49 -6.66 16.46
N SER A 126 -0.32 -6.27 15.91
CA SER A 126 0.08 -4.86 15.75
C SER A 126 -0.79 -4.04 14.80
N TYR A 127 -1.71 -4.67 14.08
CA TYR A 127 -2.69 -4.03 13.20
C TYR A 127 -4.12 -4.12 13.74
N GLN A 128 -4.35 -4.70 14.90
CA GLN A 128 -5.66 -4.65 15.56
C GLN A 128 -6.03 -3.21 15.91
N ALA A 129 -7.28 -2.84 15.72
CA ALA A 129 -7.73 -1.47 15.84
C ALA A 129 -9.03 -1.36 16.66
N ASP A 130 -8.99 -0.63 17.78
CA ASP A 130 -10.17 -0.32 18.59
C ASP A 130 -11.04 0.75 17.94
N HIS A 131 -10.42 1.68 17.21
CA HIS A 131 -11.12 2.76 16.53
C HIS A 131 -10.56 3.00 15.14
N ILE A 132 -11.42 2.87 14.13
CA ILE A 132 -11.10 3.06 12.71
C ILE A 132 -11.80 4.29 12.18
N GLN A 133 -11.04 5.20 11.58
CA GLN A 133 -11.57 6.28 10.75
C GLN A 133 -11.38 5.94 9.28
N PHE A 134 -12.39 6.21 8.47
CA PHE A 134 -12.32 6.02 7.02
C PHE A 134 -13.00 7.15 6.27
N ASP A 135 -12.49 7.45 5.08
CA ASP A 135 -13.02 8.48 4.19
C ASP A 135 -12.39 8.34 2.79
N GLU A 136 -12.79 9.19 1.86
CA GLU A 136 -12.38 9.18 0.46
C GLU A 136 -11.54 10.40 0.11
N ILE A 137 -10.31 10.17 -0.42
CA ILE A 137 -9.49 11.23 -0.99
C ILE A 137 -9.74 11.35 -2.50
N HIS A 138 -10.16 12.52 -2.94
CA HIS A 138 -10.42 12.81 -4.34
C HIS A 138 -9.17 13.25 -5.10
N THR A 139 -8.95 12.69 -6.27
CA THR A 139 -7.90 13.03 -7.24
C THR A 139 -8.45 12.89 -8.66
N ILE A 140 -7.57 12.92 -9.66
CA ILE A 140 -7.96 12.83 -11.06
C ILE A 140 -7.06 11.86 -11.83
N GLU A 141 -7.64 11.22 -12.85
CA GLU A 141 -6.92 10.50 -13.88
C GLU A 141 -6.71 11.43 -15.08
N HIS A 142 -5.51 11.97 -15.24
CA HIS A 142 -5.10 12.85 -16.32
C HIS A 142 -5.82 14.22 -16.34
N THR A 143 -7.14 14.25 -16.23
CA THR A 143 -7.98 15.46 -16.36
C THR A 143 -9.07 15.51 -15.30
N LYS A 144 -9.58 16.69 -14.98
CA LYS A 144 -10.74 16.88 -14.10
C LYS A 144 -12.02 16.20 -14.62
N CYS A 145 -12.10 15.93 -15.93
CA CYS A 145 -13.19 15.16 -16.52
C CYS A 145 -13.17 13.66 -16.16
N LYS A 146 -12.08 13.17 -15.59
CA LYS A 146 -11.93 11.79 -15.13
C LYS A 146 -11.57 11.75 -13.63
N PRO A 147 -12.53 12.02 -12.74
CA PRO A 147 -12.29 11.91 -11.30
C PRO A 147 -11.88 10.49 -10.93
N TYR A 148 -10.97 10.39 -9.98
CA TYR A 148 -10.53 9.15 -9.36
C TYR A 148 -10.52 9.34 -7.85
N VAL A 149 -11.01 8.35 -7.14
CA VAL A 149 -11.20 8.42 -5.70
C VAL A 149 -10.47 7.26 -5.04
N VAL A 150 -9.87 7.51 -3.89
CA VAL A 150 -9.22 6.45 -3.10
C VAL A 150 -9.83 6.46 -1.71
N SER A 151 -10.55 5.39 -1.38
CA SER A 151 -11.02 5.14 -0.02
C SER A 151 -9.86 4.67 0.85
N VAL A 152 -9.74 5.24 2.04
CA VAL A 152 -8.65 4.98 3.00
C VAL A 152 -9.25 4.70 4.37
N ALA A 153 -8.68 3.73 5.09
CA ALA A 153 -8.99 3.47 6.49
C ALA A 153 -7.74 3.55 7.35
N VAL A 154 -7.84 4.20 8.51
CA VAL A 154 -6.75 4.42 9.46
C VAL A 154 -7.14 4.00 10.87
N CYS A 155 -6.22 3.45 11.62
CA CYS A 155 -6.37 3.24 13.05
C CYS A 155 -6.11 4.56 13.79
N VAL A 156 -7.05 4.97 14.66
CA VAL A 156 -6.93 6.25 15.38
C VAL A 156 -5.76 6.25 16.35
N HIS A 157 -5.56 5.16 17.09
CA HIS A 157 -4.49 5.07 18.08
C HIS A 157 -3.10 4.91 17.46
N SER A 158 -2.92 3.88 16.63
CA SER A 158 -1.61 3.61 16.04
C SER A 158 -1.27 4.50 14.85
N ARG A 159 -2.23 5.26 14.33
CA ARG A 159 -2.09 6.10 13.12
C ARG A 159 -1.71 5.30 11.85
N LYS A 160 -1.69 3.98 11.91
CA LYS A 160 -1.40 3.12 10.77
C LYS A 160 -2.51 3.18 9.74
N ILE A 161 -2.14 3.25 8.47
CA ILE A 161 -3.06 3.07 7.36
C ILE A 161 -3.36 1.56 7.26
N LEU A 162 -4.61 1.19 7.52
CA LEU A 162 -5.06 -0.21 7.52
C LEU A 162 -5.38 -0.71 6.12
N GLY A 163 -5.84 0.18 5.25
CA GLY A 163 -6.18 -0.23 3.88
C GLY A 163 -6.45 0.95 2.97
N ILE A 164 -6.37 0.65 1.67
CA ILE A 164 -6.68 1.58 0.58
C ILE A 164 -7.42 0.86 -0.54
N ALA A 165 -8.36 1.55 -1.19
CA ALA A 165 -9.01 1.04 -2.40
C ALA A 165 -9.32 2.19 -3.36
N GLY A 166 -9.02 1.99 -4.65
CA GLY A 166 -9.23 3.01 -5.68
C GLY A 166 -10.51 2.79 -6.47
N ALA A 167 -11.15 3.87 -6.89
CA ALA A 167 -12.39 3.90 -7.64
C ALA A 167 -12.39 4.95 -8.74
N THR A 168 -13.12 4.67 -9.80
CA THR A 168 -13.53 5.67 -10.77
C THR A 168 -14.80 6.37 -10.29
N ALA A 169 -14.95 7.66 -10.66
CA ALA A 169 -16.18 8.40 -10.44
C ALA A 169 -16.51 9.21 -11.69
N PRO A 170 -17.79 9.46 -11.97
CA PRO A 170 -18.20 10.38 -13.04
C PRO A 170 -17.83 11.82 -12.66
N ALA A 171 -17.62 12.66 -13.66
CA ALA A 171 -17.49 14.10 -13.43
C ALA A 171 -18.84 14.67 -13.02
N SER A 172 -18.83 15.74 -12.22
CA SER A 172 -20.03 16.42 -11.71
C SER A 172 -20.08 17.90 -12.13
N GLY A 173 -21.23 18.52 -11.93
CA GLY A 173 -21.44 19.93 -12.24
C GLY A 173 -21.25 20.23 -13.73
N HIS A 174 -20.74 21.41 -14.04
CA HIS A 174 -20.52 21.87 -15.43
C HIS A 174 -19.58 20.98 -16.25
N LEU A 175 -18.70 20.20 -15.60
CA LEU A 175 -17.80 19.28 -16.29
C LEU A 175 -18.49 17.98 -16.73
N ALA A 176 -19.68 17.63 -16.23
CA ALA A 176 -20.34 16.36 -16.53
C ALA A 176 -20.63 16.19 -18.02
N LYS A 177 -21.25 17.21 -18.66
CA LYS A 177 -21.56 17.21 -20.10
C LYS A 177 -20.28 17.15 -20.97
N ILE A 178 -19.25 17.91 -20.59
CA ILE A 178 -17.96 17.94 -21.32
C ILE A 178 -17.26 16.57 -21.20
N ALA A 179 -17.26 16.00 -20.02
CA ALA A 179 -16.65 14.69 -19.76
C ALA A 179 -17.33 13.58 -20.56
N TYR A 180 -18.67 13.55 -20.56
CA TYR A 180 -19.43 12.57 -21.32
C TYR A 180 -19.19 12.69 -22.85
N LYS A 181 -19.23 13.92 -23.40
CA LYS A 181 -18.96 14.17 -24.81
C LYS A 181 -17.56 13.73 -25.24
N LYS A 182 -16.54 13.95 -24.38
CA LYS A 182 -15.13 13.71 -24.73
C LYS A 182 -14.65 12.28 -24.43
N TYR A 183 -15.18 11.63 -23.38
CA TYR A 183 -14.67 10.37 -22.87
C TYR A 183 -15.74 9.27 -22.72
N GLY A 184 -17.00 9.56 -23.05
CA GLY A 184 -18.11 8.65 -22.89
C GLY A 184 -18.53 8.43 -21.45
N TYR A 185 -19.31 7.36 -21.22
CA TYR A 185 -19.79 6.97 -19.90
C TYR A 185 -18.62 6.52 -19.01
N ARG A 186 -18.59 7.03 -17.76
CA ARG A 186 -17.64 6.61 -16.75
C ARG A 186 -18.38 6.06 -15.52
N PRO A 187 -18.21 4.76 -15.21
CA PRO A 187 -18.92 4.13 -14.09
C PRO A 187 -18.49 4.71 -12.76
N ASP A 188 -19.44 4.82 -11.83
CA ASP A 188 -19.16 5.10 -10.42
C ASP A 188 -18.88 3.79 -9.69
N THR A 189 -17.62 3.56 -9.34
CA THR A 189 -17.18 2.35 -8.63
C THR A 189 -16.80 2.62 -7.18
N ARG A 190 -17.15 3.79 -6.60
CA ARG A 190 -16.78 4.17 -5.23
C ARG A 190 -17.34 3.21 -4.20
N ARG A 191 -18.62 2.83 -4.32
CA ARG A 191 -19.26 1.87 -3.41
C ARG A 191 -18.53 0.52 -3.40
N GLN A 192 -18.18 -0.03 -4.59
CA GLN A 192 -17.45 -1.29 -4.71
C GLN A 192 -16.02 -1.18 -4.14
N ALA A 193 -15.37 -0.02 -4.31
CA ALA A 193 -14.04 0.20 -3.74
C ALA A 193 -14.09 0.25 -2.21
N LEU A 194 -15.10 0.91 -1.63
CA LEU A 194 -15.27 0.93 -0.19
C LEU A 194 -15.57 -0.47 0.37
N MET A 195 -16.40 -1.27 -0.30
CA MET A 195 -16.63 -2.67 0.07
C MET A 195 -15.33 -3.48 0.04
N LYS A 196 -14.52 -3.35 -1.02
CA LYS A 196 -13.18 -3.97 -1.11
C LYS A 196 -12.23 -3.49 -0.01
N LEU A 197 -12.34 -2.23 0.43
CA LEU A 197 -11.58 -1.71 1.55
C LEU A 197 -11.98 -2.44 2.84
N PHE A 198 -13.28 -2.57 3.12
CA PHE A 198 -13.77 -3.24 4.32
C PHE A 198 -13.39 -4.73 4.37
N GLU A 199 -13.44 -5.44 3.24
CA GLU A 199 -12.92 -6.80 3.14
C GLU A 199 -11.42 -6.89 3.49
N ARG A 200 -10.62 -5.94 3.00
CA ARG A 200 -9.16 -5.91 3.26
C ARG A 200 -8.81 -5.64 4.70
N ILE A 201 -9.56 -4.77 5.38
CA ILE A 201 -9.29 -4.42 6.78
C ILE A 201 -9.94 -5.37 7.78
N LYS A 202 -10.78 -6.32 7.33
CA LYS A 202 -11.45 -7.30 8.19
C LYS A 202 -10.51 -7.97 9.22
N PRO A 203 -9.25 -8.33 8.89
CA PRO A 203 -8.34 -8.91 9.88
C PRO A 203 -7.94 -7.95 11.01
N SER A 204 -8.11 -6.63 10.84
CA SER A 204 -7.79 -5.62 11.86
C SER A 204 -8.97 -5.29 12.78
N VAL A 205 -10.15 -5.83 12.49
CA VAL A 205 -11.39 -5.54 13.20
C VAL A 205 -11.68 -6.64 14.21
N HIS A 206 -12.02 -6.24 15.43
CA HIS A 206 -12.48 -7.14 16.50
C HIS A 206 -13.86 -6.67 17.04
N SER A 207 -14.46 -7.42 17.97
CA SER A 207 -15.82 -7.18 18.46
C SER A 207 -16.05 -5.80 19.11
N LYS A 208 -14.98 -5.18 19.65
CA LYS A 208 -15.04 -3.86 20.30
C LYS A 208 -14.63 -2.71 19.36
N THR A 209 -14.31 -2.99 18.10
CA THR A 209 -13.89 -1.95 17.16
C THR A 209 -15.03 -0.99 16.86
N CYS A 210 -14.79 0.31 17.01
CA CYS A 210 -15.72 1.34 16.59
C CYS A 210 -15.26 2.02 15.29
N PHE A 211 -16.22 2.56 14.53
CA PHE A 211 -15.97 3.23 13.26
C PHE A 211 -16.41 4.70 13.33
N SER A 212 -15.68 5.57 12.63
CA SER A 212 -16.07 6.97 12.41
C SER A 212 -15.80 7.39 10.97
N SER A 213 -16.71 8.18 10.41
CA SER A 213 -16.58 8.78 9.08
C SER A 213 -17.35 10.10 8.99
N ASP A 214 -17.28 10.77 7.84
CA ASP A 214 -18.21 11.82 7.49
C ASP A 214 -19.62 11.27 7.19
N LYS A 215 -20.57 12.18 6.92
CA LYS A 215 -21.99 11.84 6.64
C LYS A 215 -22.22 11.52 5.15
N HIS A 216 -21.39 10.66 4.55
CA HIS A 216 -21.68 10.22 3.18
C HIS A 216 -22.86 9.22 3.15
N PRO A 217 -23.80 9.33 2.19
CA PRO A 217 -25.06 8.55 2.21
C PRO A 217 -24.90 7.04 2.29
N TYR A 218 -23.97 6.43 1.53
CA TYR A 218 -23.82 4.96 1.51
C TYR A 218 -22.88 4.39 2.60
N TYR A 219 -22.15 5.22 3.36
CA TYR A 219 -21.20 4.74 4.36
C TYR A 219 -21.88 3.92 5.46
N LYS A 220 -23.02 4.42 5.99
CA LYS A 220 -23.76 3.72 7.03
C LYS A 220 -24.22 2.33 6.57
N GLN A 221 -24.74 2.21 5.35
CA GLN A 221 -25.20 0.94 4.80
C GLN A 221 -24.07 -0.08 4.69
N ILE A 222 -22.87 0.36 4.20
CA ILE A 222 -21.72 -0.53 4.05
C ILE A 222 -21.15 -0.95 5.40
N VAL A 223 -21.02 -0.04 6.37
CA VAL A 223 -20.58 -0.39 7.73
C VAL A 223 -21.52 -1.43 8.34
N ARG A 224 -22.84 -1.23 8.26
CA ARG A 224 -23.82 -2.17 8.80
C ARG A 224 -23.84 -3.52 8.08
N HIS A 225 -23.53 -3.55 6.79
CA HIS A 225 -23.41 -4.80 6.03
C HIS A 225 -22.24 -5.66 6.52
N TYR A 226 -21.08 -5.06 6.77
CA TYR A 226 -19.87 -5.80 7.19
C TYR A 226 -19.76 -6.00 8.70
N TYR A 227 -20.28 -5.04 9.48
CA TYR A 227 -20.18 -4.98 10.95
C TYR A 227 -21.48 -4.49 11.56
N PRO A 228 -22.55 -5.31 11.58
CA PRO A 228 -23.89 -4.91 12.00
C PRO A 228 -23.94 -4.40 13.44
N ASN A 229 -23.14 -5.01 14.32
CA ASN A 229 -23.10 -4.70 15.75
C ASN A 229 -22.01 -3.71 16.17
N ALA A 230 -21.15 -3.25 15.23
CA ALA A 230 -20.08 -2.34 15.57
C ALA A 230 -20.60 -0.93 15.89
N PRO A 231 -20.10 -0.26 16.94
CA PRO A 231 -20.39 1.15 17.19
C PRO A 231 -19.94 1.99 15.99
N TYR A 232 -20.85 2.79 15.42
CA TYR A 232 -20.54 3.62 14.27
C TYR A 232 -21.05 5.04 14.45
N ARG A 233 -20.13 6.01 14.32
CA ARG A 233 -20.41 7.44 14.45
C ARG A 233 -20.17 8.17 13.13
N GLN A 234 -21.20 8.86 12.63
CA GLN A 234 -21.06 9.80 11.52
C GLN A 234 -20.94 11.24 12.04
N VAL A 235 -19.96 11.94 11.55
CA VAL A 235 -19.67 13.32 11.95
C VAL A 235 -19.89 14.25 10.75
N LYS A 236 -20.57 15.36 10.94
CA LYS A 236 -20.66 16.39 9.91
C LYS A 236 -19.27 16.99 9.70
N GLY A 237 -18.72 16.83 8.51
CA GLY A 237 -17.44 17.44 8.13
C GLY A 237 -17.53 18.96 8.28
N ALA A 238 -16.59 19.57 8.97
CA ALA A 238 -16.47 21.03 8.96
C ALA A 238 -16.02 21.46 7.55
N THR A 239 -16.79 22.35 6.94
CA THR A 239 -16.41 22.99 5.66
C THR A 239 -15.08 23.70 5.88
N ALA A 240 -14.05 23.31 5.12
CA ALA A 240 -12.78 24.04 5.16
C ALA A 240 -13.03 25.48 4.71
N CYS A 241 -12.81 26.43 5.59
CA CYS A 241 -12.61 27.82 5.16
C CYS A 241 -11.45 27.84 4.17
N VAL A 242 -11.52 28.67 3.19
CA VAL A 242 -10.56 28.98 2.13
C VAL A 242 -9.33 28.08 2.05
N ALA A 243 -9.09 27.47 0.90
CA ALA A 243 -7.96 26.58 0.68
C ALA A 243 -6.63 27.20 1.13
N GLY A 244 -5.93 26.57 2.06
CA GLY A 244 -4.61 26.97 2.52
C GLY A 244 -4.53 27.61 3.91
N GLN A 245 -5.65 27.91 4.54
CA GLN A 245 -5.66 28.60 5.84
C GLN A 245 -6.12 27.65 6.95
N GLY A 246 -5.24 26.74 7.36
CA GLY A 246 -5.49 25.82 8.49
C GLY A 246 -5.78 26.56 9.81
N GLU A 247 -5.28 27.76 9.95
CA GLU A 247 -5.42 28.64 11.11
C GLU A 247 -6.84 29.21 11.31
N LEU A 248 -7.64 29.27 10.23
CA LEU A 248 -9.04 29.71 10.30
C LEU A 248 -10.04 28.56 10.57
N LYS A 249 -9.59 27.33 10.75
CA LYS A 249 -10.42 26.32 11.39
C LYS A 249 -10.66 26.79 12.82
N LYS A 250 -11.92 27.10 13.17
CA LYS A 250 -12.30 27.36 14.55
C LYS A 250 -11.57 26.38 15.46
N ALA A 251 -10.81 26.91 16.42
CA ALA A 251 -10.09 26.13 17.42
C ALA A 251 -11.05 25.16 18.09
N GLY A 252 -11.04 23.92 17.65
CA GLY A 252 -11.94 22.86 18.10
C GLY A 252 -11.36 21.51 17.74
N LYS A 253 -11.65 20.51 18.55
CA LYS A 253 -11.20 19.14 18.36
C LYS A 253 -11.85 18.59 17.09
N ASP A 254 -11.09 18.40 16.00
CA ASP A 254 -11.57 17.73 14.78
C ASP A 254 -11.85 16.25 15.08
N PRO A 255 -13.12 15.80 15.08
CA PRO A 255 -13.44 14.40 15.39
C PRO A 255 -12.88 13.40 14.37
N LEU A 256 -12.52 13.88 13.15
CA LEU A 256 -11.95 13.07 12.08
C LEU A 256 -10.46 13.43 11.84
N PHE A 257 -9.79 13.93 12.87
CA PHE A 257 -8.41 14.40 12.77
C PHE A 257 -7.47 13.37 12.15
N CYS A 258 -7.56 12.09 12.55
CA CYS A 258 -6.61 11.07 12.10
C CYS A 258 -6.69 10.83 10.60
N ILE A 259 -7.89 10.71 10.03
CA ILE A 259 -8.05 10.54 8.58
C ILE A 259 -7.69 11.83 7.82
N ASN A 260 -8.10 13.01 8.32
CA ASN A 260 -7.79 14.29 7.71
C ASN A 260 -6.28 14.56 7.68
N HIS A 261 -5.58 14.28 8.78
CA HIS A 261 -4.12 14.36 8.84
C HIS A 261 -3.46 13.36 7.88
N THR A 262 -3.96 12.13 7.80
CA THR A 262 -3.45 11.14 6.84
C THR A 262 -3.59 11.64 5.40
N PHE A 263 -4.71 12.26 5.05
CA PHE A 263 -4.90 12.86 3.73
C PHE A 263 -3.95 14.04 3.47
N ALA A 264 -3.68 14.86 4.47
CA ALA A 264 -2.69 15.93 4.37
C ALA A 264 -1.29 15.34 4.10
N MET A 265 -0.89 14.31 4.84
CA MET A 265 0.39 13.61 4.66
C MET A 265 0.50 12.90 3.31
N LEU A 266 -0.57 12.27 2.81
CA LEU A 266 -0.60 11.68 1.48
C LEU A 266 -0.38 12.73 0.39
N ARG A 267 -1.03 13.90 0.51
CA ARG A 267 -0.84 15.02 -0.43
C ARG A 267 0.56 15.64 -0.33
N ALA A 268 1.12 15.76 0.87
CA ALA A 268 2.45 16.31 1.09
C ALA A 268 3.57 15.40 0.57
N ASN A 269 3.38 14.09 0.54
CA ASN A 269 4.44 13.13 0.23
C ASN A 269 4.30 12.46 -1.14
N ILE A 270 3.12 12.48 -1.75
CA ILE A 270 2.86 11.87 -3.05
C ILE A 270 2.55 12.95 -4.09
N ASN A 271 3.48 13.22 -4.97
CA ASN A 271 3.38 14.27 -5.98
C ASN A 271 2.14 14.17 -6.90
N ARG A 272 1.59 12.96 -7.08
CA ARG A 272 0.37 12.70 -7.86
C ARG A 272 -0.91 13.16 -7.16
N LEU A 273 -0.86 13.38 -5.85
CA LEU A 273 -2.01 13.77 -5.01
C LEU A 273 -2.03 15.25 -4.66
N ILE A 274 -1.01 16.01 -5.03
CA ILE A 274 -1.01 17.48 -4.87
C ILE A 274 -2.17 18.07 -5.69
N ARG A 275 -2.99 18.93 -5.07
CA ARG A 275 -4.22 19.46 -5.69
C ARG A 275 -3.98 20.24 -7.00
N LYS A 276 -2.88 20.99 -7.07
CA LYS A 276 -2.45 21.72 -8.27
C LYS A 276 -1.10 21.18 -8.73
N THR A 277 -1.08 20.16 -9.56
CA THR A 277 0.15 19.52 -10.04
C THR A 277 0.07 19.15 -11.51
N TRP A 278 1.21 19.27 -12.19
CA TRP A 278 1.42 18.68 -13.51
C TRP A 278 1.71 17.17 -13.46
N CYS A 279 1.99 16.65 -12.26
CA CYS A 279 2.26 15.21 -12.05
C CYS A 279 0.97 14.41 -11.88
N THR A 280 -0.06 14.70 -12.67
CA THR A 280 -1.34 13.97 -12.62
C THR A 280 -1.17 12.47 -12.87
N THR A 281 -2.03 11.68 -12.26
CA THR A 281 -2.09 10.25 -12.50
C THR A 281 -2.59 9.99 -13.92
N LYS A 282 -1.81 9.30 -14.75
CA LYS A 282 -2.23 8.86 -16.09
C LYS A 282 -2.69 7.41 -16.08
N ASP A 283 -2.24 6.64 -15.12
CA ASP A 283 -2.58 5.24 -14.90
C ASP A 283 -2.94 5.05 -13.41
N PRO A 284 -4.21 4.75 -13.09
CA PRO A 284 -4.68 4.50 -11.74
C PRO A 284 -3.95 3.34 -11.03
N ALA A 285 -3.54 2.30 -11.76
CA ALA A 285 -2.79 1.19 -11.17
C ALA A 285 -1.44 1.67 -10.62
N MET A 286 -0.75 2.55 -11.35
CA MET A 286 0.50 3.15 -10.91
C MET A 286 0.33 4.08 -9.70
N LEU A 287 -0.81 4.75 -9.55
CA LEU A 287 -1.14 5.49 -8.33
C LEU A 287 -1.31 4.52 -7.14
N MET A 288 -2.04 3.42 -7.34
CA MET A 288 -2.23 2.44 -6.28
C MET A 288 -0.90 1.80 -5.84
N HIS A 289 0.02 1.49 -6.77
CA HIS A 289 1.37 1.04 -6.42
C HIS A 289 2.13 2.07 -5.59
N HIS A 290 2.04 3.34 -5.95
CA HIS A 290 2.66 4.44 -5.22
C HIS A 290 2.07 4.57 -3.79
N LEU A 291 0.75 4.45 -3.65
CA LEU A 291 0.07 4.48 -2.36
C LEU A 291 0.47 3.29 -1.47
N TYR A 292 0.62 2.07 -2.00
CA TYR A 292 1.12 0.92 -1.24
C TYR A 292 2.56 1.13 -0.77
N ILE A 293 3.41 1.76 -1.59
CA ILE A 293 4.78 2.13 -1.19
C ILE A 293 4.74 3.13 -0.02
N TYR A 294 3.93 4.19 -0.15
CA TYR A 294 3.79 5.19 0.91
C TYR A 294 3.26 4.56 2.20
N MET A 295 2.18 3.80 2.12
CA MET A 295 1.59 3.10 3.26
C MET A 295 2.62 2.22 3.98
N ARG A 296 3.47 1.50 3.24
CA ARG A 296 4.56 0.69 3.81
C ARG A 296 5.57 1.53 4.57
N VAL A 297 6.03 2.64 3.99
CA VAL A 297 7.01 3.54 4.62
C VAL A 297 6.39 4.25 5.83
N HIS A 298 5.17 4.75 5.70
CA HIS A 298 4.43 5.40 6.78
C HIS A 298 4.25 4.45 7.98
N ASN A 299 3.65 3.28 7.75
CA ASN A 299 3.38 2.33 8.83
C ASN A 299 4.67 1.80 9.50
N SER A 300 5.78 1.67 8.76
CA SER A 300 7.05 1.22 9.34
C SER A 300 7.71 2.25 10.26
N ARG A 301 7.43 3.53 10.08
CA ARG A 301 7.93 4.62 10.96
C ARG A 301 7.17 4.71 12.28
N LEU A 302 5.93 4.23 12.31
CA LEU A 302 5.07 4.26 13.50
C LEU A 302 5.29 3.07 14.44
N VAL A 303 6.16 2.14 14.06
CA VAL A 303 6.52 0.94 14.84
C VAL A 303 7.88 1.11 15.53
N ALA A 304 8.56 2.25 15.28
CA ALA A 304 9.87 2.55 15.87
C ALA A 304 9.71 3.18 17.25
#